data_5cf27a5517484920b1e3260f45302a65
#
_entry.id   5cf27a5517484920b1e3260f45302a65
#
_cell.length_a   1.000
_cell.length_b   1.000
_cell.length_c   1.000
_cell.angle_alpha   90.00
_cell.angle_beta   90.00
_cell.angle_gamma   90.00
#
_symmetry.space_group_name_H-M   'P 1'
#
loop_
_entity.id
_entity.type
_entity.pdbx_description
1 polymer ?
#
loop_
_entity_poly.entity_id
_entity_poly.type
_entity_poly.pdbx_seq_one_letter_code
_entity_poly.pdbx_strand_id
1 'polypeptide(L)'
;MSIERITVVGLGLIGGSVALAARRAMPNVALRAVDTNADTVAYALEHGIGAEALRAQHAREAGWFTPVDGLPAPAGDLVVLATPPVQTAEWLAVLGELGYAGLVTDVSSTKRLVVSAAREAMLAGARFRFVGGHPMAGSERSGVEAASATLFDGAYYVLTPTEATHMDAYRVVHEFVAALGARVISIEASQHDEAVAIVSHVPHVTASALVDLAVTRADDIGADLLRLGAGGFKDMTRIAAGSPDLWTGICLDNAEAVVAGIDGLEAVLGDFRRAVAHGDAATVRAWLAGAAEVRRALPAQWVPATARLR
;
A
#
# COMPACT_ATOMS: atom_id res chain seq x y z
N MET A 1 -24.41 1.63 -9.50
CA MET A 1 -24.74 1.37 -8.08
C MET A 1 -24.16 2.51 -7.28
N SER A 2 -24.90 3.23 -6.47
CA SER A 2 -24.34 4.30 -5.63
C SER A 2 -23.83 3.69 -4.33
N ILE A 3 -22.66 4.13 -3.86
CA ILE A 3 -22.15 3.81 -2.52
C ILE A 3 -22.94 4.66 -1.52
N GLU A 4 -23.60 4.02 -0.55
CA GLU A 4 -24.38 4.69 0.47
C GLU A 4 -23.64 4.73 1.81
N ARG A 5 -22.82 3.70 2.07
CA ARG A 5 -22.02 3.57 3.26
C ARG A 5 -20.63 3.04 2.95
N ILE A 6 -19.63 3.61 3.60
CA ILE A 6 -18.24 3.14 3.55
C ILE A 6 -17.82 2.78 4.97
N THR A 7 -17.29 1.58 5.14
CA THR A 7 -16.64 1.15 6.39
C THR A 7 -15.16 0.93 6.14
N VAL A 8 -14.31 1.73 6.76
CA VAL A 8 -12.84 1.58 6.70
C VAL A 8 -12.37 0.79 7.90
N VAL A 9 -11.69 -0.32 7.67
CA VAL A 9 -11.13 -1.20 8.71
C VAL A 9 -9.61 -1.03 8.74
N GLY A 10 -9.10 -0.54 9.86
CA GLY A 10 -7.71 -0.11 10.02
C GLY A 10 -7.55 1.38 9.74
N LEU A 11 -7.16 2.14 10.78
CA LEU A 11 -7.07 3.61 10.73
C LEU A 11 -5.61 4.11 10.87
N GLY A 12 -4.69 3.46 10.17
CA GLY A 12 -3.36 4.01 9.99
C GLY A 12 -3.34 5.19 9.01
N LEU A 13 -2.15 5.56 8.54
CA LEU A 13 -1.96 6.57 7.49
C LEU A 13 -2.90 6.37 6.29
N ILE A 14 -2.93 5.16 5.72
CA ILE A 14 -3.67 4.90 4.48
C ILE A 14 -5.18 4.84 4.75
N GLY A 15 -5.63 4.07 5.76
CA GLY A 15 -7.07 3.94 6.06
C GLY A 15 -7.69 5.26 6.51
N GLY A 16 -6.99 6.02 7.35
CA GLY A 16 -7.41 7.37 7.73
C GLY A 16 -7.48 8.31 6.52
N SER A 17 -6.51 8.22 5.59
CA SER A 17 -6.53 9.01 4.36
C SER A 17 -7.68 8.63 3.42
N VAL A 18 -8.00 7.33 3.30
CA VAL A 18 -9.19 6.86 2.56
C VAL A 18 -10.45 7.47 3.16
N ALA A 19 -10.60 7.42 4.48
CA ALA A 19 -11.76 8.00 5.16
C ALA A 19 -11.89 9.50 4.93
N LEU A 20 -10.80 10.25 5.09
CA LEU A 20 -10.78 11.70 4.86
C LEU A 20 -11.02 12.08 3.40
N ALA A 21 -10.42 11.36 2.44
CA ALA A 21 -10.62 11.60 1.01
C ALA A 21 -12.04 11.26 0.57
N ALA A 22 -12.61 10.14 1.08
CA ALA A 22 -14.00 9.76 0.84
C ALA A 22 -14.98 10.82 1.36
N ARG A 23 -14.77 11.34 2.56
CA ARG A 23 -15.57 12.41 3.13
C ARG A 23 -15.51 13.70 2.31
N ARG A 24 -14.32 14.05 1.79
CA ARG A 24 -14.13 15.20 0.89
C ARG A 24 -14.90 15.01 -0.43
N ALA A 25 -14.80 13.82 -1.04
CA ALA A 25 -15.36 13.54 -2.36
C ALA A 25 -16.86 13.24 -2.33
N MET A 26 -17.34 12.63 -1.25
CA MET A 26 -18.70 12.10 -1.09
C MET A 26 -19.31 12.54 0.27
N PRO A 27 -19.62 13.81 0.46
CA PRO A 27 -20.01 14.37 1.79
C PRO A 27 -21.31 13.77 2.36
N ASN A 28 -22.15 13.16 1.51
CA ASN A 28 -23.43 12.55 1.91
C ASN A 28 -23.31 11.03 2.21
N VAL A 29 -22.12 10.42 2.01
CA VAL A 29 -21.91 9.00 2.29
C VAL A 29 -21.79 8.79 3.80
N ALA A 30 -22.46 7.79 4.33
CA ALA A 30 -22.28 7.37 5.72
C ALA A 30 -20.89 6.72 5.87
N LEU A 31 -20.02 7.32 6.66
CA LEU A 31 -18.64 6.86 6.84
C LEU A 31 -18.46 6.27 8.23
N ARG A 32 -18.07 5.00 8.28
CA ARG A 32 -17.74 4.25 9.49
C ARG A 32 -16.25 3.93 9.51
N ALA A 33 -15.70 3.94 10.71
CA ALA A 33 -14.29 3.64 10.95
C ALA A 33 -14.14 2.54 12.00
N VAL A 34 -13.24 1.59 11.74
CA VAL A 34 -12.99 0.43 12.62
C VAL A 34 -11.50 0.29 12.85
N ASP A 35 -11.08 0.21 14.11
CA ASP A 35 -9.70 -0.10 14.50
C ASP A 35 -9.67 -1.00 15.74
N THR A 36 -8.56 -1.65 16.01
CA THR A 36 -8.33 -2.42 17.24
C THR A 36 -7.85 -1.55 18.39
N ASN A 37 -7.19 -0.44 18.10
CA ASN A 37 -6.64 0.49 19.07
C ASN A 37 -7.70 1.52 19.52
N ALA A 38 -7.95 1.61 20.83
CA ALA A 38 -8.94 2.51 21.40
C ALA A 38 -8.58 3.99 21.22
N ASP A 39 -7.29 4.34 21.30
CA ASP A 39 -6.82 5.72 21.15
C ASP A 39 -6.99 6.17 19.70
N THR A 40 -6.72 5.29 18.73
CA THR A 40 -6.97 5.54 17.30
C THR A 40 -8.45 5.79 17.04
N VAL A 41 -9.34 4.99 17.65
CA VAL A 41 -10.80 5.17 17.54
C VAL A 41 -11.23 6.50 18.15
N ALA A 42 -10.72 6.85 19.32
CA ALA A 42 -11.02 8.13 19.98
C ALA A 42 -10.57 9.32 19.12
N TYR A 43 -9.33 9.27 18.61
CA TYR A 43 -8.80 10.28 17.70
C TYR A 43 -9.65 10.43 16.43
N ALA A 44 -10.08 9.33 15.84
CA ALA A 44 -10.92 9.34 14.63
C ALA A 44 -12.28 10.03 14.89
N LEU A 45 -12.89 9.80 16.04
CA LEU A 45 -14.13 10.47 16.44
C LEU A 45 -13.92 11.97 16.67
N GLU A 46 -12.88 12.35 17.43
CA GLU A 46 -12.57 13.75 17.74
C GLU A 46 -12.29 14.58 16.49
N HIS A 47 -11.55 13.99 15.52
CA HIS A 47 -11.16 14.66 14.28
C HIS A 47 -12.13 14.40 13.13
N GLY A 48 -13.24 13.72 13.39
CA GLY A 48 -14.30 13.45 12.41
C GLY A 48 -13.81 12.62 11.22
N ILE A 49 -12.85 11.71 11.37
CA ILE A 49 -12.39 10.80 10.33
C ILE A 49 -13.50 9.83 9.91
N GLY A 50 -14.40 9.45 10.86
CA GLY A 50 -15.65 8.75 10.61
C GLY A 50 -16.80 9.43 11.34
N ALA A 51 -18.03 9.31 10.83
CA ALA A 51 -19.22 9.72 11.56
C ALA A 51 -19.46 8.81 12.77
N GLU A 52 -19.12 7.55 12.62
CA GLU A 52 -19.11 6.51 13.66
C GLU A 52 -17.75 5.81 13.63
N ALA A 53 -17.15 5.59 14.81
CA ALA A 53 -15.92 4.80 14.92
C ALA A 53 -16.03 3.83 16.10
N LEU A 54 -15.70 2.56 15.87
CA LEU A 54 -15.77 1.51 16.87
C LEU A 54 -14.52 0.64 16.85
N ARG A 55 -14.23 0.01 18.01
CA ARG A 55 -13.26 -1.09 18.03
C ARG A 55 -13.80 -2.29 17.25
N ALA A 56 -12.92 -3.04 16.62
CA ALA A 56 -13.27 -4.14 15.72
C ALA A 56 -14.25 -5.15 16.36
N GLN A 57 -14.08 -5.48 17.64
CA GLN A 57 -14.99 -6.35 18.37
C GLN A 57 -16.39 -5.72 18.47
N HIS A 58 -16.49 -4.48 18.91
CA HIS A 58 -17.77 -3.79 19.07
C HIS A 58 -18.49 -3.57 17.73
N ALA A 59 -17.77 -3.33 16.64
CA ALA A 59 -18.35 -3.22 15.30
C ALA A 59 -18.99 -4.54 14.84
N ARG A 60 -18.39 -5.69 15.18
CA ARG A 60 -18.96 -7.04 14.94
C ARG A 60 -20.22 -7.26 15.78
N GLU A 61 -20.15 -6.98 17.09
CA GLU A 61 -21.27 -7.09 18.03
C GLU A 61 -22.45 -6.17 17.66
N ALA A 62 -22.15 -4.97 17.13
CA ALA A 62 -23.15 -4.03 16.63
C ALA A 62 -23.75 -4.42 15.26
N GLY A 63 -23.33 -5.54 14.67
CA GLY A 63 -23.86 -6.04 13.41
C GLY A 63 -23.48 -5.22 12.17
N TRP A 64 -22.37 -4.48 12.20
CA TRP A 64 -21.97 -3.64 11.09
C TRP A 64 -21.64 -4.41 9.81
N PHE A 65 -21.34 -5.70 9.94
CA PHE A 65 -20.97 -6.58 8.85
C PHE A 65 -21.97 -7.72 8.61
N THR A 66 -23.06 -7.77 9.38
CA THR A 66 -24.09 -8.81 9.21
C THR A 66 -25.26 -8.29 8.39
N PRO A 67 -25.87 -9.11 7.51
CA PRO A 67 -27.15 -8.80 6.91
C PRO A 67 -28.22 -8.61 7.99
N VAL A 68 -29.07 -7.60 7.85
CA VAL A 68 -30.23 -7.44 8.74
C VAL A 68 -31.29 -8.44 8.28
N ASP A 69 -31.80 -9.26 9.22
CA ASP A 69 -32.83 -10.30 9.11
C ASP A 69 -33.44 -10.52 7.71
N GLY A 70 -32.85 -11.45 6.94
CA GLY A 70 -33.39 -11.89 5.65
C GLY A 70 -33.21 -10.91 4.48
N LEU A 71 -32.67 -9.71 4.71
CA LEU A 71 -32.28 -8.77 3.66
C LEU A 71 -30.79 -8.95 3.32
N PRO A 72 -30.41 -8.98 2.05
CA PRO A 72 -29.00 -8.88 1.68
C PRO A 72 -28.42 -7.60 2.28
N ALA A 73 -27.10 -7.59 2.59
CA ALA A 73 -26.42 -6.34 2.97
C ALA A 73 -26.85 -5.23 1.98
N PRO A 74 -27.17 -4.02 2.45
CA PRO A 74 -27.70 -2.97 1.57
C PRO A 74 -26.84 -2.84 0.32
N ALA A 75 -27.49 -2.89 -0.84
CA ALA A 75 -26.81 -2.68 -2.10
C ALA A 75 -26.26 -1.25 -2.10
N GLY A 76 -24.97 -1.07 -1.84
CA GLY A 76 -24.37 0.26 -1.67
C GLY A 76 -23.33 0.34 -0.55
N ASP A 77 -23.15 -0.75 0.21
CA ASP A 77 -22.11 -0.79 1.24
C ASP A 77 -20.75 -1.21 0.64
N LEU A 78 -19.72 -0.44 0.98
CA LEU A 78 -18.33 -0.73 0.65
C LEU A 78 -17.51 -0.89 1.94
N VAL A 79 -16.81 -2.02 2.09
CA VAL A 79 -15.78 -2.22 3.10
C VAL A 79 -14.41 -2.00 2.46
N VAL A 80 -13.60 -1.13 3.07
CA VAL A 80 -12.20 -0.92 2.69
C VAL A 80 -11.32 -1.50 3.79
N LEU A 81 -10.60 -2.56 3.47
CA LEU A 81 -9.65 -3.20 4.39
C LEU A 81 -8.30 -2.51 4.29
N ALA A 82 -7.95 -1.74 5.31
CA ALA A 82 -6.71 -0.96 5.40
C ALA A 82 -5.79 -1.48 6.53
N THR A 83 -5.81 -2.76 6.74
CA THR A 83 -4.95 -3.50 7.66
C THR A 83 -3.75 -4.10 6.91
N PRO A 84 -2.69 -4.55 7.60
CA PRO A 84 -1.62 -5.34 6.98
C PRO A 84 -2.16 -6.57 6.25
N PRO A 85 -1.46 -7.10 5.21
CA PRO A 85 -2.00 -8.13 4.32
C PRO A 85 -2.52 -9.38 5.04
N VAL A 86 -1.83 -9.87 6.08
CA VAL A 86 -2.26 -11.05 6.87
C VAL A 86 -3.60 -10.77 7.56
N GLN A 87 -3.72 -9.62 8.25
CA GLN A 87 -4.98 -9.24 8.90
C GLN A 87 -6.08 -8.94 7.88
N THR A 88 -5.73 -8.45 6.70
CA THR A 88 -6.69 -8.28 5.59
C THR A 88 -7.25 -9.62 5.14
N ALA A 89 -6.41 -10.66 5.03
CA ALA A 89 -6.85 -12.03 4.72
C ALA A 89 -7.78 -12.60 5.81
N GLU A 90 -7.44 -12.38 7.08
CA GLU A 90 -8.30 -12.75 8.23
C GLU A 90 -9.65 -12.03 8.17
N TRP A 91 -9.69 -10.74 7.85
CA TRP A 91 -10.94 -10.00 7.70
C TRP A 91 -11.81 -10.52 6.56
N LEU A 92 -11.23 -10.94 5.45
CA LEU A 92 -11.97 -11.55 4.35
C LEU A 92 -12.67 -12.84 4.78
N ALA A 93 -11.98 -13.69 5.56
CA ALA A 93 -12.59 -14.88 6.13
C ALA A 93 -13.75 -14.52 7.08
N VAL A 94 -13.53 -13.57 8.00
CA VAL A 94 -14.56 -13.08 8.94
C VAL A 94 -15.77 -12.50 8.22
N LEU A 95 -15.59 -11.70 7.19
CA LEU A 95 -16.70 -11.14 6.40
C LEU A 95 -17.50 -12.27 5.70
N GLY A 96 -16.81 -13.33 5.25
CA GLY A 96 -17.46 -14.53 4.72
C GLY A 96 -18.32 -15.25 5.75
N GLU A 97 -17.78 -15.51 6.94
CA GLU A 97 -18.47 -16.16 8.07
C GLU A 97 -19.68 -15.34 8.54
N LEU A 98 -19.58 -14.02 8.57
CA LEU A 98 -20.67 -13.12 8.92
C LEU A 98 -21.73 -12.99 7.81
N GLY A 99 -21.53 -13.61 6.64
CA GLY A 99 -22.45 -13.55 5.51
C GLY A 99 -22.52 -12.17 4.84
N TYR A 100 -21.48 -11.33 4.99
CA TYR A 100 -21.44 -10.01 4.34
C TYR A 100 -21.59 -10.16 2.82
N ALA A 101 -22.48 -9.38 2.21
CA ALA A 101 -22.82 -9.51 0.78
C ALA A 101 -22.57 -8.21 -0.03
N GLY A 102 -21.91 -7.23 0.57
CA GLY A 102 -21.56 -5.95 -0.08
C GLY A 102 -20.28 -6.01 -0.90
N LEU A 103 -19.74 -4.83 -1.21
CA LEU A 103 -18.45 -4.67 -1.88
C LEU A 103 -17.32 -4.67 -0.85
N VAL A 104 -16.19 -5.28 -1.22
CA VAL A 104 -14.97 -5.26 -0.41
C VAL A 104 -13.81 -4.89 -1.32
N THR A 105 -12.98 -3.97 -0.87
CA THR A 105 -11.67 -3.66 -1.45
C THR A 105 -10.63 -3.56 -0.35
N ASP A 106 -9.36 -3.58 -0.72
CA ASP A 106 -8.27 -3.41 0.22
C ASP A 106 -7.28 -2.33 -0.25
N VAL A 107 -6.28 -2.05 0.58
CA VAL A 107 -5.19 -1.11 0.28
C VAL A 107 -3.81 -1.73 0.52
N SER A 108 -3.73 -3.05 0.65
CA SER A 108 -2.50 -3.77 0.99
C SER A 108 -1.40 -3.56 -0.04
N SER A 109 -0.15 -3.54 0.42
CA SER A 109 1.02 -3.33 -0.43
C SER A 109 1.38 -4.54 -1.31
N THR A 110 0.88 -5.73 -0.95
CA THR A 110 1.00 -6.99 -1.71
C THR A 110 -0.37 -7.51 -2.07
N LYS A 111 -0.50 -8.21 -3.22
CA LYS A 111 -1.82 -8.59 -3.74
C LYS A 111 -2.06 -10.09 -3.76
N ARG A 112 -1.04 -10.93 -4.00
CA ARG A 112 -1.23 -12.39 -4.13
C ARG A 112 -1.95 -12.99 -2.92
N LEU A 113 -1.48 -12.68 -1.70
CA LEU A 113 -2.06 -13.19 -0.46
C LEU A 113 -3.53 -12.79 -0.32
N VAL A 114 -3.82 -11.51 -0.47
CA VAL A 114 -5.17 -10.96 -0.25
C VAL A 114 -6.16 -11.45 -1.32
N VAL A 115 -5.74 -11.51 -2.58
CA VAL A 115 -6.56 -12.03 -3.68
C VAL A 115 -6.83 -13.52 -3.52
N SER A 116 -5.82 -14.32 -3.06
CA SER A 116 -6.01 -15.73 -2.75
C SER A 116 -7.00 -15.93 -1.61
N ALA A 117 -6.85 -15.19 -0.51
CA ALA A 117 -7.77 -15.25 0.61
C ALA A 117 -9.21 -14.89 0.24
N ALA A 118 -9.40 -13.86 -0.59
CA ALA A 118 -10.73 -13.50 -1.10
C ALA A 118 -11.33 -14.64 -1.93
N ARG A 119 -10.52 -15.24 -2.81
CA ARG A 119 -10.95 -16.39 -3.62
C ARG A 119 -11.33 -17.59 -2.76
N GLU A 120 -10.52 -17.92 -1.76
CA GLU A 120 -10.78 -19.02 -0.83
C GLU A 120 -12.07 -18.81 -0.04
N ALA A 121 -12.29 -17.60 0.49
CA ALA A 121 -13.54 -17.24 1.16
C ALA A 121 -14.76 -17.37 0.23
N MET A 122 -14.66 -16.91 -1.03
CA MET A 122 -15.74 -17.06 -2.01
C MET A 122 -16.02 -18.54 -2.37
N LEU A 123 -14.99 -19.36 -2.49
CA LEU A 123 -15.15 -20.82 -2.67
C LEU A 123 -15.79 -21.50 -1.48
N ALA A 124 -15.55 -20.98 -0.25
CA ALA A 124 -16.19 -21.43 0.97
C ALA A 124 -17.65 -20.91 1.14
N GLY A 125 -18.14 -20.11 0.19
CA GLY A 125 -19.54 -19.65 0.17
C GLY A 125 -19.73 -18.19 0.61
N ALA A 126 -18.65 -17.39 0.76
CA ALA A 126 -18.78 -15.98 1.03
C ALA A 126 -19.53 -15.26 -0.11
N ARG A 127 -20.37 -14.30 0.27
CA ARG A 127 -21.30 -13.62 -0.64
C ARG A 127 -20.83 -12.20 -1.04
N PHE A 128 -19.75 -11.71 -0.47
CA PHE A 128 -19.19 -10.41 -0.83
C PHE A 128 -18.59 -10.43 -2.25
N ARG A 129 -18.46 -9.25 -2.85
CA ARG A 129 -17.76 -9.04 -4.12
C ARG A 129 -16.47 -8.31 -3.83
N PHE A 130 -15.33 -8.90 -4.20
CA PHE A 130 -14.01 -8.37 -3.90
C PHE A 130 -13.32 -7.79 -5.14
N VAL A 131 -12.67 -6.65 -4.97
CA VAL A 131 -11.74 -6.05 -5.94
C VAL A 131 -10.49 -5.63 -5.17
N GLY A 132 -9.38 -6.28 -5.42
CA GLY A 132 -8.12 -5.94 -4.76
C GLY A 132 -7.62 -4.56 -5.19
N GLY A 133 -7.01 -3.83 -4.25
CA GLY A 133 -6.52 -2.49 -4.48
C GLY A 133 -5.19 -2.19 -3.77
N HIS A 134 -4.39 -1.28 -4.34
CA HIS A 134 -3.17 -0.78 -3.73
C HIS A 134 -2.90 0.67 -4.16
N PRO A 135 -3.02 1.66 -3.26
CA PRO A 135 -2.61 3.02 -3.55
C PRO A 135 -1.08 3.12 -3.60
N MET A 136 -0.53 3.56 -4.73
CA MET A 136 0.90 3.84 -4.88
C MET A 136 1.21 5.19 -4.21
N ALA A 137 0.86 5.31 -2.94
CA ALA A 137 0.98 6.51 -2.12
C ALA A 137 1.28 6.12 -0.68
N GLY A 138 2.10 6.91 -0.01
CA GLY A 138 2.50 6.69 1.37
C GLY A 138 3.53 7.71 1.82
N SER A 139 3.95 7.60 3.05
CA SER A 139 5.08 8.36 3.61
C SER A 139 5.80 7.54 4.67
N GLU A 140 6.93 8.04 5.14
CA GLU A 140 7.65 7.48 6.28
C GLU A 140 6.93 7.68 7.63
N ARG A 141 5.88 8.51 7.63
CA ARG A 141 5.04 8.74 8.81
C ARG A 141 4.00 7.62 8.95
N SER A 142 3.65 7.29 10.16
CA SER A 142 2.66 6.26 10.51
C SER A 142 1.57 6.83 11.42
N GLY A 143 0.51 6.06 11.63
CA GLY A 143 -0.60 6.44 12.50
C GLY A 143 -1.69 7.25 11.80
N VAL A 144 -2.81 7.39 12.47
CA VAL A 144 -3.98 8.13 11.97
C VAL A 144 -3.73 9.65 11.93
N GLU A 145 -2.84 10.15 12.77
CA GLU A 145 -2.44 11.55 12.84
C GLU A 145 -1.69 12.02 11.58
N ALA A 146 -1.11 11.08 10.83
CA ALA A 146 -0.44 11.35 9.57
C ALA A 146 -1.39 11.32 8.35
N ALA A 147 -2.64 10.94 8.55
CA ALA A 147 -3.63 10.82 7.49
C ALA A 147 -3.92 12.17 6.81
N SER A 148 -4.16 12.14 5.51
CA SER A 148 -4.46 13.33 4.71
C SER A 148 -5.55 13.05 3.67
N ALA A 149 -6.50 13.97 3.54
CA ALA A 149 -7.55 13.92 2.52
C ALA A 149 -7.02 14.04 1.08
N THR A 150 -5.78 14.46 0.91
CA THR A 150 -5.13 14.69 -0.40
C THR A 150 -4.02 13.69 -0.71
N LEU A 151 -3.85 12.65 0.12
CA LEU A 151 -2.78 11.66 -0.05
C LEU A 151 -2.80 11.00 -1.43
N PHE A 152 -3.98 10.79 -1.99
CA PHE A 152 -4.17 10.09 -3.25
C PHE A 152 -4.24 11.03 -4.47
N ASP A 153 -4.25 12.34 -4.29
CA ASP A 153 -4.40 13.30 -5.39
C ASP A 153 -3.27 13.12 -6.44
N GLY A 154 -3.67 12.63 -7.63
CA GLY A 154 -2.78 12.36 -8.74
C GLY A 154 -1.87 11.13 -8.58
N ALA A 155 -1.93 10.41 -7.47
CA ALA A 155 -1.23 9.16 -7.28
C ALA A 155 -1.83 8.04 -8.14
N TYR A 156 -1.02 7.07 -8.55
CA TYR A 156 -1.56 5.85 -9.13
C TYR A 156 -2.19 4.98 -8.04
N TYR A 157 -3.29 4.32 -8.39
CA TYR A 157 -3.95 3.33 -7.56
C TYR A 157 -4.19 2.08 -8.41
N VAL A 158 -3.55 1.00 -8.01
CA VAL A 158 -3.68 -0.27 -8.72
C VAL A 158 -4.94 -0.97 -8.26
N LEU A 159 -5.74 -1.47 -9.21
CA LEU A 159 -6.79 -2.46 -8.98
C LEU A 159 -6.34 -3.80 -9.57
N THR A 160 -6.62 -4.89 -8.88
CA THR A 160 -6.25 -6.24 -9.31
C THR A 160 -7.49 -7.10 -9.54
N PRO A 161 -8.25 -6.86 -10.64
CA PRO A 161 -9.38 -7.71 -10.98
C PRO A 161 -8.90 -9.13 -11.33
N THR A 162 -9.75 -10.10 -11.05
CA THR A 162 -9.58 -11.51 -11.42
C THR A 162 -10.68 -11.92 -12.38
N GLU A 163 -10.60 -13.12 -12.94
CA GLU A 163 -11.68 -13.69 -13.78
C GLU A 163 -13.02 -13.81 -13.02
N ALA A 164 -12.95 -13.97 -11.68
CA ALA A 164 -14.14 -14.02 -10.82
C ALA A 164 -14.68 -12.62 -10.44
N THR A 165 -14.00 -11.55 -10.83
CA THR A 165 -14.43 -10.19 -10.49
C THR A 165 -15.64 -9.77 -11.31
N HIS A 166 -16.75 -9.46 -10.65
CA HIS A 166 -17.95 -8.91 -11.30
C HIS A 166 -17.65 -7.50 -11.83
N MET A 167 -17.96 -7.25 -13.10
CA MET A 167 -17.68 -5.97 -13.77
C MET A 167 -18.42 -4.78 -13.16
N ASP A 168 -19.59 -4.99 -12.57
CA ASP A 168 -20.32 -3.94 -11.83
C ASP A 168 -19.60 -3.58 -10.53
N ALA A 169 -19.06 -4.57 -9.80
CA ALA A 169 -18.25 -4.35 -8.61
C ALA A 169 -16.95 -3.59 -8.94
N TYR A 170 -16.25 -4.04 -9.99
CA TYR A 170 -15.06 -3.36 -10.49
C TYR A 170 -15.34 -1.89 -10.82
N ARG A 171 -16.42 -1.61 -11.55
CA ARG A 171 -16.78 -0.23 -11.92
C ARG A 171 -17.01 0.65 -10.70
N VAL A 172 -17.76 0.15 -9.71
CA VAL A 172 -18.03 0.93 -8.48
C VAL A 172 -16.76 1.21 -7.69
N VAL A 173 -15.86 0.21 -7.53
CA VAL A 173 -14.56 0.43 -6.85
C VAL A 173 -13.67 1.37 -7.66
N HIS A 174 -13.65 1.25 -8.99
CA HIS A 174 -12.90 2.16 -9.87
C HIS A 174 -13.40 3.61 -9.71
N GLU A 175 -14.71 3.83 -9.77
CA GLU A 175 -15.30 5.17 -9.57
C GLU A 175 -15.02 5.72 -8.17
N PHE A 176 -15.09 4.87 -7.14
CA PHE A 176 -14.72 5.23 -5.78
C PHE A 176 -13.27 5.72 -5.70
N VAL A 177 -12.32 4.92 -6.18
CA VAL A 177 -10.90 5.24 -6.15
C VAL A 177 -10.58 6.51 -6.96
N ALA A 178 -11.22 6.67 -8.13
CA ALA A 178 -11.09 7.88 -8.93
C ALA A 178 -11.61 9.12 -8.19
N ALA A 179 -12.72 9.00 -7.45
CA ALA A 179 -13.26 10.06 -6.63
C ALA A 179 -12.34 10.48 -5.46
N LEU A 180 -11.49 9.56 -4.96
CA LEU A 180 -10.45 9.90 -3.98
C LEU A 180 -9.33 10.79 -4.57
N GLY A 181 -9.33 11.05 -5.89
CA GLY A 181 -8.32 11.85 -6.60
C GLY A 181 -7.22 11.03 -7.25
N ALA A 182 -7.28 9.71 -7.20
CA ALA A 182 -6.27 8.81 -7.73
C ALA A 182 -6.44 8.53 -9.24
N ARG A 183 -5.34 8.10 -9.87
CA ARG A 183 -5.31 7.59 -11.25
C ARG A 183 -5.36 6.07 -11.22
N VAL A 184 -6.47 5.49 -11.65
CA VAL A 184 -6.66 4.04 -11.58
C VAL A 184 -5.93 3.35 -12.74
N ILE A 185 -5.18 2.31 -12.42
CA ILE A 185 -4.62 1.34 -13.36
C ILE A 185 -5.00 -0.07 -12.93
N SER A 186 -5.05 -1.00 -13.88
CA SER A 186 -5.38 -2.40 -13.57
C SER A 186 -4.27 -3.30 -14.07
N ILE A 187 -3.78 -4.15 -13.19
CA ILE A 187 -2.82 -5.22 -13.49
C ILE A 187 -3.19 -6.47 -12.69
N GLU A 188 -2.75 -7.60 -13.15
CA GLU A 188 -2.94 -8.89 -12.48
C GLU A 188 -2.12 -8.93 -11.18
N ALA A 189 -2.60 -9.66 -10.15
CA ALA A 189 -2.01 -9.64 -8.81
C ALA A 189 -0.54 -10.10 -8.77
N SER A 190 -0.16 -11.13 -9.55
CA SER A 190 1.22 -11.59 -9.61
C SER A 190 2.13 -10.57 -10.29
N GLN A 191 1.68 -9.99 -11.40
CA GLN A 191 2.41 -8.93 -12.10
C GLN A 191 2.58 -7.68 -11.22
N HIS A 192 1.55 -7.36 -10.41
CA HIS A 192 1.65 -6.29 -9.42
C HIS A 192 2.77 -6.56 -8.43
N ASP A 193 2.78 -7.75 -7.81
CA ASP A 193 3.74 -8.08 -6.75
C ASP A 193 5.17 -8.15 -7.28
N GLU A 194 5.37 -8.65 -8.51
CA GLU A 194 6.66 -8.59 -9.21
C GLU A 194 7.09 -7.14 -9.49
N ALA A 195 6.18 -6.30 -9.98
CA ALA A 195 6.49 -4.91 -10.29
C ALA A 195 6.86 -4.11 -9.02
N VAL A 196 6.06 -4.22 -7.95
CA VAL A 196 6.35 -3.48 -6.70
C VAL A 196 7.59 -4.00 -5.99
N ALA A 197 7.96 -5.28 -6.17
CA ALA A 197 9.24 -5.78 -5.67
C ALA A 197 10.40 -4.96 -6.25
N ILE A 198 10.40 -4.69 -7.54
CA ILE A 198 11.48 -3.95 -8.23
C ILE A 198 11.44 -2.45 -7.93
N VAL A 199 10.26 -1.83 -7.90
CA VAL A 199 10.17 -0.36 -7.80
C VAL A 199 9.99 0.15 -6.36
N SER A 200 9.76 -0.72 -5.39
CA SER A 200 9.50 -0.37 -3.99
C SER A 200 10.31 -1.21 -3.00
N HIS A 201 10.19 -2.56 -3.04
CA HIS A 201 10.74 -3.40 -1.99
C HIS A 201 12.27 -3.52 -2.08
N VAL A 202 12.82 -3.81 -3.24
CA VAL A 202 14.27 -3.86 -3.48
C VAL A 202 14.94 -2.50 -3.22
N PRO A 203 14.39 -1.35 -3.65
CA PRO A 203 14.89 -0.04 -3.23
C PRO A 203 14.97 0.15 -1.71
N HIS A 204 13.95 -0.30 -0.96
CA HIS A 204 13.96 -0.19 0.50
C HIS A 204 15.05 -1.07 1.14
N VAL A 205 15.16 -2.32 0.70
CA VAL A 205 16.22 -3.24 1.14
C VAL A 205 17.60 -2.67 0.81
N THR A 206 17.77 -2.12 -0.40
CA THR A 206 19.03 -1.50 -0.83
C THR A 206 19.38 -0.27 0.02
N ALA A 207 18.41 0.57 0.34
CA ALA A 207 18.60 1.71 1.22
C ALA A 207 19.06 1.28 2.62
N SER A 208 18.44 0.23 3.17
CA SER A 208 18.82 -0.34 4.46
C SER A 208 20.22 -0.95 4.42
N ALA A 209 20.55 -1.69 3.36
CA ALA A 209 21.89 -2.26 3.16
C ALA A 209 22.99 -1.18 3.03
N LEU A 210 22.69 -0.04 2.41
CA LEU A 210 23.63 1.09 2.35
C LEU A 210 23.91 1.69 3.73
N VAL A 211 22.89 1.78 4.60
CA VAL A 211 23.09 2.23 5.99
C VAL A 211 23.94 1.23 6.76
N ASP A 212 23.61 -0.06 6.68
CA ASP A 212 24.36 -1.12 7.35
C ASP A 212 25.84 -1.16 6.89
N LEU A 213 26.08 -1.07 5.57
CA LEU A 213 27.41 -0.99 5.02
C LEU A 213 28.21 0.21 5.55
N ALA A 214 27.58 1.39 5.67
CA ALA A 214 28.25 2.57 6.19
C ALA A 214 28.61 2.42 7.67
N VAL A 215 27.75 1.80 8.47
CA VAL A 215 27.99 1.53 9.89
C VAL A 215 29.09 0.49 10.05
N THR A 216 29.01 -0.65 9.37
CA THR A 216 29.97 -1.76 9.53
C THR A 216 31.37 -1.42 9.03
N ARG A 217 31.49 -0.53 8.02
CA ARG A 217 32.79 -0.12 7.46
C ARG A 217 33.41 1.07 8.21
N ALA A 218 32.67 1.76 9.06
CA ALA A 218 33.16 2.93 9.80
C ALA A 218 34.38 2.58 10.65
N ASP A 219 34.33 1.45 11.37
CA ASP A 219 35.43 0.99 12.25
C ASP A 219 36.68 0.60 11.42
N ASP A 220 36.51 -0.08 10.30
CA ASP A 220 37.60 -0.49 9.41
C ASP A 220 38.35 0.72 8.80
N ILE A 221 37.59 1.77 8.45
CA ILE A 221 38.14 3.00 7.83
C ILE A 221 38.67 3.97 8.89
N GLY A 222 38.24 3.82 10.13
CA GLY A 222 38.64 4.71 11.25
C GLY A 222 38.03 6.12 11.10
N ALA A 223 36.84 6.23 10.48
CA ALA A 223 36.15 7.50 10.27
C ALA A 223 34.63 7.35 10.47
N ASP A 224 34.00 8.38 11.01
CA ASP A 224 32.54 8.46 11.11
C ASP A 224 31.93 8.72 9.73
N LEU A 225 31.64 7.65 8.99
CA LEU A 225 31.16 7.72 7.62
C LEU A 225 29.78 8.40 7.53
N LEU A 226 28.95 8.30 8.58
CA LEU A 226 27.63 8.93 8.58
C LEU A 226 27.72 10.46 8.61
N ARG A 227 28.75 11.01 9.24
CA ARG A 227 29.02 12.46 9.21
C ARG A 227 29.50 12.96 7.85
N LEU A 228 30.09 12.07 7.05
CA LEU A 228 30.50 12.39 5.69
C LEU A 228 29.36 12.25 4.68
N GLY A 229 28.22 11.69 5.12
CA GLY A 229 27.01 11.48 4.29
C GLY A 229 26.42 12.82 3.82
N ALA A 230 26.62 13.16 2.55
CA ALA A 230 26.04 14.32 1.90
C ALA A 230 24.64 14.02 1.34
N GLY A 231 24.08 14.96 0.55
CA GLY A 231 22.71 14.85 0.02
C GLY A 231 22.40 13.51 -0.67
N GLY A 232 23.31 13.00 -1.50
CA GLY A 232 23.12 11.74 -2.20
C GLY A 232 22.90 10.55 -1.26
N PHE A 233 23.68 10.44 -0.19
CA PHE A 233 23.50 9.38 0.80
C PHE A 233 22.17 9.53 1.56
N LYS A 234 21.87 10.76 2.01
CA LYS A 234 20.61 11.05 2.74
C LYS A 234 19.38 10.76 1.88
N ASP A 235 19.40 11.15 0.61
CA ASP A 235 18.28 10.93 -0.31
C ASP A 235 18.08 9.43 -0.58
N MET A 236 19.16 8.67 -0.81
CA MET A 236 19.11 7.24 -1.08
C MET A 236 18.70 6.42 0.14
N THR A 237 19.04 6.86 1.35
CA THR A 237 18.77 6.11 2.59
C THR A 237 17.55 6.60 3.36
N ARG A 238 16.88 7.68 2.94
CA ARG A 238 15.73 8.25 3.63
C ARG A 238 14.63 7.21 3.90
N ILE A 239 14.34 6.36 2.93
CA ILE A 239 13.29 5.34 3.04
C ILE A 239 13.62 4.22 4.04
N ALA A 240 14.89 3.99 4.37
CA ALA A 240 15.29 3.01 5.38
C ALA A 240 14.77 3.33 6.79
N ALA A 241 14.26 4.55 7.03
CA ALA A 241 13.62 4.95 8.29
C ALA A 241 12.17 4.46 8.43
N GLY A 242 11.65 3.69 7.47
CA GLY A 242 10.30 3.12 7.53
C GLY A 242 10.13 2.10 8.67
N SER A 243 8.86 1.81 9.03
CA SER A 243 8.54 0.88 10.12
C SER A 243 9.10 -0.52 9.85
N PRO A 244 9.95 -1.08 10.74
CA PRO A 244 10.49 -2.43 10.57
C PRO A 244 9.40 -3.50 10.51
N ASP A 245 8.35 -3.40 11.33
CA ASP A 245 7.27 -4.37 11.37
C ASP A 245 6.49 -4.40 10.03
N LEU A 246 6.17 -3.22 9.48
CA LEU A 246 5.52 -3.11 8.18
C LEU A 246 6.38 -3.73 7.07
N TRP A 247 7.66 -3.38 7.02
CA TRP A 247 8.56 -3.84 5.97
C TRP A 247 8.92 -5.32 6.09
N THR A 248 8.99 -5.85 7.33
CA THR A 248 9.10 -7.30 7.53
C THR A 248 7.92 -8.03 6.91
N GLY A 249 6.68 -7.58 7.19
CA GLY A 249 5.49 -8.15 6.58
C GLY A 249 5.53 -8.10 5.05
N ILE A 250 5.81 -6.94 4.47
CA ILE A 250 5.89 -6.74 3.01
C ILE A 250 6.92 -7.68 2.36
N CYS A 251 8.13 -7.75 2.94
CA CYS A 251 9.20 -8.60 2.37
C CYS A 251 8.87 -10.08 2.45
N LEU A 252 8.24 -10.54 3.55
CA LEU A 252 7.88 -11.94 3.72
C LEU A 252 6.64 -12.32 2.88
N ASP A 253 5.64 -11.45 2.77
CA ASP A 253 4.47 -11.69 1.94
C ASP A 253 4.81 -11.75 0.44
N ASN A 254 5.84 -11.04 0.00
CA ASN A 254 6.31 -11.01 -1.39
C ASN A 254 7.71 -11.61 -1.55
N ALA A 255 8.06 -12.60 -0.73
CA ALA A 255 9.41 -13.12 -0.60
C ALA A 255 10.01 -13.59 -1.93
N GLU A 256 9.26 -14.34 -2.75
CA GLU A 256 9.72 -14.86 -4.03
C GLU A 256 10.16 -13.72 -4.98
N ALA A 257 9.33 -12.70 -5.13
CA ALA A 257 9.63 -11.57 -6.02
C ALA A 257 10.74 -10.66 -5.44
N VAL A 258 10.79 -10.50 -4.11
CA VAL A 258 11.86 -9.75 -3.44
C VAL A 258 13.21 -10.43 -3.63
N VAL A 259 13.30 -11.74 -3.41
CA VAL A 259 14.53 -12.52 -3.63
C VAL A 259 14.98 -12.41 -5.09
N ALA A 260 14.08 -12.68 -6.05
CA ALA A 260 14.40 -12.55 -7.47
C ALA A 260 14.87 -11.15 -7.86
N GLY A 261 14.27 -10.12 -7.26
CA GLY A 261 14.68 -8.73 -7.47
C GLY A 261 16.05 -8.39 -6.89
N ILE A 262 16.40 -8.96 -5.72
CA ILE A 262 17.74 -8.83 -5.11
C ILE A 262 18.77 -9.53 -5.99
N ASP A 263 18.51 -10.78 -6.43
CA ASP A 263 19.42 -11.53 -7.32
C ASP A 263 19.70 -10.75 -8.62
N GLY A 264 18.62 -10.14 -9.19
CA GLY A 264 18.75 -9.27 -10.36
C GLY A 264 19.62 -8.05 -10.11
N LEU A 265 19.45 -7.39 -8.96
CA LEU A 265 20.27 -6.24 -8.56
C LEU A 265 21.74 -6.64 -8.34
N GLU A 266 22.00 -7.78 -7.68
CA GLU A 266 23.36 -8.31 -7.48
C GLU A 266 24.06 -8.59 -8.80
N ALA A 267 23.36 -9.17 -9.78
CA ALA A 267 23.89 -9.40 -11.11
C ALA A 267 24.31 -8.10 -11.80
N VAL A 268 23.43 -7.09 -11.79
CA VAL A 268 23.71 -5.75 -12.38
C VAL A 268 24.90 -5.07 -11.69
N LEU A 269 24.93 -5.11 -10.34
CA LEU A 269 26.07 -4.57 -9.57
C LEU A 269 27.35 -5.35 -9.82
N GLY A 270 27.27 -6.67 -10.02
CA GLY A 270 28.39 -7.54 -10.37
C GLY A 270 29.02 -7.16 -11.72
N ASP A 271 28.21 -6.86 -12.74
CA ASP A 271 28.67 -6.37 -14.05
C ASP A 271 29.40 -5.03 -13.93
N PHE A 272 28.80 -4.09 -13.23
CA PHE A 272 29.40 -2.78 -12.97
C PHE A 272 30.74 -2.91 -12.21
N ARG A 273 30.76 -3.72 -11.15
CA ARG A 273 31.99 -4.03 -10.38
C ARG A 273 33.10 -4.58 -11.26
N ARG A 274 32.79 -5.49 -12.20
CA ARG A 274 33.79 -6.05 -13.13
C ARG A 274 34.36 -4.97 -14.05
N ALA A 275 33.53 -4.11 -14.62
CA ALA A 275 33.98 -3.01 -15.46
C ALA A 275 34.93 -2.05 -14.71
N VAL A 276 34.59 -1.69 -13.47
CA VAL A 276 35.44 -0.86 -12.61
C VAL A 276 36.76 -1.55 -12.30
N ALA A 277 36.74 -2.83 -11.92
CA ALA A 277 37.94 -3.60 -11.57
C ALA A 277 38.93 -3.74 -12.73
N HIS A 278 38.43 -3.76 -14.00
CA HIS A 278 39.27 -3.81 -15.19
C HIS A 278 39.63 -2.42 -15.76
N GLY A 279 39.20 -1.33 -15.15
CA GLY A 279 39.44 0.02 -15.63
C GLY A 279 38.73 0.34 -16.94
N ASP A 280 37.64 -0.39 -17.27
CA ASP A 280 36.87 -0.17 -18.52
C ASP A 280 35.99 1.08 -18.39
N ALA A 281 36.60 2.24 -18.62
CA ALA A 281 35.97 3.53 -18.56
C ALA A 281 34.81 3.69 -19.56
N ALA A 282 34.88 3.01 -20.72
CA ALA A 282 33.83 3.08 -21.73
C ALA A 282 32.54 2.41 -21.25
N THR A 283 32.65 1.19 -20.74
CA THR A 283 31.51 0.45 -20.16
C THR A 283 30.93 1.15 -18.94
N VAL A 284 31.78 1.62 -18.01
CA VAL A 284 31.32 2.39 -16.83
C VAL A 284 30.53 3.63 -17.25
N ARG A 285 31.08 4.41 -18.22
CA ARG A 285 30.41 5.62 -18.71
C ARG A 285 29.07 5.31 -19.40
N ALA A 286 29.03 4.28 -20.23
CA ALA A 286 27.82 3.88 -20.95
C ALA A 286 26.72 3.47 -19.98
N TRP A 287 27.05 2.68 -18.95
CA TRP A 287 26.10 2.23 -17.92
C TRP A 287 25.49 3.43 -17.16
N LEU A 288 26.32 4.37 -16.68
CA LEU A 288 25.86 5.56 -15.98
C LEU A 288 25.04 6.48 -16.90
N ALA A 289 25.42 6.63 -18.15
CA ALA A 289 24.72 7.48 -19.12
C ALA A 289 23.31 6.92 -19.42
N GLY A 290 23.17 5.60 -19.61
CA GLY A 290 21.87 4.97 -19.82
C GLY A 290 20.91 5.18 -18.66
N ALA A 291 21.36 4.96 -17.43
CA ALA A 291 20.55 5.21 -16.24
C ALA A 291 20.13 6.70 -16.12
N ALA A 292 21.07 7.62 -16.38
CA ALA A 292 20.80 9.05 -16.33
C ALA A 292 19.79 9.50 -17.39
N GLU A 293 19.85 8.94 -18.59
CA GLU A 293 18.91 9.23 -19.68
C GLU A 293 17.48 8.84 -19.28
N VAL A 294 17.28 7.58 -18.84
CA VAL A 294 15.99 7.08 -18.40
C VAL A 294 15.45 7.93 -17.23
N ARG A 295 16.30 8.23 -16.22
CA ARG A 295 15.89 9.02 -15.05
C ARG A 295 15.43 10.43 -15.41
N ARG A 296 16.09 11.08 -16.40
CA ARG A 296 15.69 12.42 -16.87
C ARG A 296 14.41 12.41 -17.69
N ALA A 297 14.13 11.31 -18.39
CA ALA A 297 12.91 11.15 -19.17
C ALA A 297 11.67 10.87 -18.31
N LEU A 298 11.84 10.46 -17.04
CA LEU A 298 10.71 10.25 -16.13
C LEU A 298 10.00 11.58 -15.87
N PRO A 299 8.65 11.61 -16.01
CA PRO A 299 7.87 12.84 -15.84
C PRO A 299 8.08 13.45 -14.44
N ALA A 300 8.09 14.78 -14.35
CA ALA A 300 8.13 15.51 -13.07
C ALA A 300 6.94 15.14 -12.14
N GLN A 301 5.87 14.58 -12.67
CA GLN A 301 4.71 14.06 -11.94
C GLN A 301 5.01 12.81 -11.10
N TRP A 302 6.21 12.26 -11.19
CA TRP A 302 6.70 11.18 -10.35
C TRP A 302 7.11 11.65 -8.94
N VAL A 303 7.13 12.95 -8.71
CA VAL A 303 7.34 13.52 -7.38
C VAL A 303 6.04 13.34 -6.60
N PRO A 304 6.06 12.63 -5.45
CA PRO A 304 4.90 12.54 -4.57
C PRO A 304 4.34 13.94 -4.29
N ALA A 305 3.02 14.06 -4.24
CA ALA A 305 2.34 15.34 -3.99
C ALA A 305 2.82 16.04 -2.70
N THR A 306 3.32 15.26 -1.73
CA THR A 306 3.90 15.72 -0.47
C THR A 306 5.19 16.54 -0.61
N ALA A 307 5.91 16.44 -1.73
CA ALA A 307 7.15 17.23 -1.96
C ALA A 307 6.90 18.65 -2.51
N ARG A 308 5.64 19.02 -2.83
CA ARG A 308 5.27 20.36 -3.33
C ARG A 308 4.88 21.36 -2.22
N LEU A 309 4.95 20.95 -0.95
CA LEU A 309 4.66 21.81 0.20
C LEU A 309 5.98 22.27 0.86
N ARG A 310 6.85 22.93 0.10
CA ARG A 310 7.92 23.79 0.63
C ARG A 310 7.98 25.10 -0.12
#